data_16438effadc75fc78876d1d9dedcdae8
#
_entry.id   16438effadc75fc78876d1d9dedcdae8
#
_cell.length_a   1.000
_cell.length_b   1.000
_cell.length_c   1.000
_cell.angle_alpha   90.00
_cell.angle_beta   90.00
_cell.angle_gamma   90.00
#
_symmetry.space_group_name_H-M   'P 1'
#
loop_
_entity.id
_entity.type
_entity.pdbx_description
1 polymer ?
#
loop_
_entity_poly.entity_id
_entity_poly.type
_entity_poly.pdbx_seq_one_letter_code
_entity_poly.pdbx_strand_id
1 'polypeptide(L)'
;MTNQTLYKNIIATSDKVALTIDASSLLISALIVIVGAALFFISFQFGTESDELSMLCLLLGLGGVSLGLVRMSTHSRKLVYAATGSRLRKRHLYFRKEDSAKVVRLSERKLGDDSTPKLDANGTVRMDVLCSADGRFAATQVFVYSECAFRPENDIHVYVDDEARKFAAIVKHIKG
;
A
#
# COMPACT_ATOMS: atom_id res chain seq x y z
N MET A 1 -12.58 -8.97 12.78
CA MET A 1 -11.53 -9.92 12.28
C MET A 1 -10.51 -9.13 11.49
N THR A 2 -9.26 -9.05 11.96
CA THR A 2 -8.22 -8.23 11.33
C THR A 2 -7.59 -9.05 10.22
N ASN A 3 -7.83 -8.67 8.96
CA ASN A 3 -7.11 -9.25 7.82
C ASN A 3 -5.61 -9.04 8.02
N GLN A 4 -4.88 -10.10 8.33
CA GLN A 4 -3.42 -10.06 8.43
C GLN A 4 -2.86 -9.75 7.05
N THR A 5 -1.90 -8.86 7.00
CA THR A 5 -1.22 -8.49 5.76
C THR A 5 0.29 -8.46 6.01
N LEU A 6 1.07 -8.82 4.99
CA LEU A 6 2.54 -8.71 5.02
C LEU A 6 3.00 -7.33 5.54
N TYR A 7 2.29 -6.27 5.16
CA TYR A 7 2.60 -4.89 5.56
C TYR A 7 2.64 -4.69 7.08
N LYS A 8 1.66 -5.26 7.81
CA LYS A 8 1.62 -5.15 9.28
C LYS A 8 2.69 -6.02 9.93
N ASN A 9 2.87 -7.22 9.40
CA ASN A 9 3.79 -8.19 9.95
C ASN A 9 5.25 -7.75 9.77
N ILE A 10 5.61 -7.19 8.59
CA ILE A 10 6.99 -6.80 8.30
C ILE A 10 7.47 -5.62 9.15
N ILE A 11 6.59 -4.67 9.47
CA ILE A 11 6.93 -3.54 10.35
C ILE A 11 7.30 -4.03 11.76
N ALA A 12 6.63 -5.09 12.22
CA ALA A 12 6.87 -5.66 13.54
C ALA A 12 8.12 -6.56 13.59
N THR A 13 8.50 -7.15 12.44
CA THR A 13 9.49 -8.24 12.40
C THR A 13 10.83 -7.81 11.80
N SER A 14 10.87 -6.75 10.95
CA SER A 14 12.07 -6.38 10.20
C SER A 14 12.52 -4.96 10.52
N ASP A 15 13.75 -4.83 10.97
CA ASP A 15 14.50 -3.57 11.14
C ASP A 15 14.88 -2.89 9.80
N LYS A 16 14.78 -3.63 8.68
CA LYS A 16 15.13 -3.14 7.34
C LYS A 16 14.08 -2.24 6.71
N VAL A 17 12.93 -2.09 7.37
CA VAL A 17 11.81 -1.31 6.86
C VAL A 17 11.46 -0.22 7.85
N ALA A 18 11.37 1.03 7.37
CA ALA A 18 11.04 2.18 8.19
C ALA A 18 9.80 2.91 7.67
N LEU A 19 9.04 3.51 8.59
CA LEU A 19 7.97 4.44 8.27
C LEU A 19 8.55 5.85 8.21
N THR A 20 8.43 6.52 7.07
CA THR A 20 8.82 7.92 6.91
C THR A 20 7.64 8.79 6.51
N ILE A 21 7.77 10.10 6.74
CA ILE A 21 6.77 11.07 6.33
C ILE A 21 6.83 11.24 4.81
N ASP A 22 5.68 11.18 4.16
CA ASP A 22 5.55 11.50 2.74
C ASP A 22 5.31 13.01 2.58
N ALA A 23 6.40 13.77 2.41
CA ALA A 23 6.35 15.22 2.28
C ALA A 23 5.42 15.69 1.16
N SER A 24 5.40 14.99 0.02
CA SER A 24 4.52 15.33 -1.10
C SER A 24 3.04 15.19 -0.73
N SER A 25 2.69 14.10 -0.05
CA SER A 25 1.32 13.88 0.40
C SER A 25 0.90 14.89 1.47
N LEU A 26 1.83 15.25 2.35
CA LEU A 26 1.62 16.25 3.41
C LEU A 26 1.41 17.64 2.82
N LEU A 27 2.21 18.06 1.84
CA LEU A 27 2.06 19.33 1.13
C LEU A 27 0.72 19.44 0.41
N ILE A 28 0.30 18.38 -0.31
CA ILE A 28 -1.00 18.36 -0.99
C ILE A 28 -2.13 18.48 0.04
N SER A 29 -2.05 17.78 1.17
CA SER A 29 -3.05 17.85 2.23
C SER A 29 -3.11 19.23 2.87
N ALA A 30 -1.98 19.85 3.12
CA ALA A 30 -1.89 21.21 3.65
C ALA A 30 -2.51 22.24 2.67
N LEU A 31 -2.24 22.09 1.38
CA LEU A 31 -2.83 22.95 0.34
C LEU A 31 -4.36 22.83 0.31
N ILE A 32 -4.90 21.62 0.41
CA ILE A 32 -6.35 21.40 0.49
C ILE A 32 -6.94 22.08 1.73
N VAL A 33 -6.28 22.00 2.89
CA VAL A 33 -6.73 22.67 4.12
C VAL A 33 -6.70 24.19 3.94
N ILE A 34 -5.64 24.75 3.36
CA ILE A 34 -5.51 26.22 3.14
C ILE A 34 -6.61 26.72 2.20
N VAL A 35 -6.83 26.02 1.08
CA VAL A 35 -7.89 26.40 0.12
C VAL A 35 -9.27 26.27 0.77
N GLY A 36 -9.52 25.19 1.52
CA GLY A 36 -10.77 25.03 2.26
C GLY A 36 -10.99 26.13 3.29
N ALA A 37 -9.98 26.50 4.06
CA ALA A 37 -10.05 27.59 5.01
C ALA A 37 -10.30 28.93 4.32
N ALA A 38 -9.64 29.20 3.20
CA ALA A 38 -9.88 30.43 2.41
C ALA A 38 -11.34 30.52 1.95
N LEU A 39 -11.89 29.46 1.38
CA LEU A 39 -13.30 29.41 0.98
C LEU A 39 -14.25 29.62 2.17
N PHE A 40 -13.93 29.01 3.31
CA PHE A 40 -14.69 29.20 4.55
C PHE A 40 -14.71 30.66 4.98
N PHE A 41 -13.56 31.34 5.00
CA PHE A 41 -13.49 32.78 5.37
C PHE A 41 -14.17 33.66 4.35
N ILE A 42 -14.04 33.37 3.06
CA ILE A 42 -14.71 34.12 1.98
C ILE A 42 -16.26 34.07 2.14
N SER A 43 -16.80 32.94 2.61
CA SER A 43 -18.24 32.78 2.80
C SER A 43 -18.86 33.85 3.74
N PHE A 44 -18.09 34.35 4.70
CA PHE A 44 -18.54 35.43 5.61
C PHE A 44 -18.46 36.82 4.99
N GLN A 45 -17.78 36.96 3.85
CA GLN A 45 -17.67 38.25 3.15
C GLN A 45 -18.84 38.51 2.17
N PHE A 46 -19.48 37.42 1.72
CA PHE A 46 -20.70 37.55 0.94
C PHE A 46 -21.84 37.97 1.90
N GLY A 47 -22.28 39.24 1.79
CA GLY A 47 -23.42 39.74 2.57
C GLY A 47 -24.73 39.04 2.19
N THR A 48 -25.82 39.45 2.81
CA THR A 48 -27.16 38.86 2.68
C THR A 48 -27.76 38.86 1.26
N GLU A 49 -27.06 39.47 0.28
CA GLU A 49 -27.52 39.53 -1.12
C GLU A 49 -27.23 38.28 -1.94
N SER A 50 -26.40 37.32 -1.44
CA SER A 50 -26.02 36.08 -2.14
C SER A 50 -25.93 34.89 -1.21
N ASP A 51 -27.03 34.59 -0.52
CA ASP A 51 -27.08 33.46 0.45
C ASP A 51 -26.68 32.11 -0.12
N GLU A 52 -27.07 31.84 -1.38
CA GLU A 52 -26.70 30.54 -2.04
C GLU A 52 -25.20 30.42 -2.25
N LEU A 53 -24.52 31.47 -2.71
CA LEU A 53 -23.07 31.45 -2.94
C LEU A 53 -22.27 31.35 -1.63
N SER A 54 -22.74 32.10 -0.61
CA SER A 54 -22.17 32.03 0.74
C SER A 54 -22.28 30.63 1.31
N MET A 55 -23.45 30.00 1.21
CA MET A 55 -23.67 28.63 1.67
C MET A 55 -22.82 27.59 0.92
N LEU A 56 -22.68 27.74 -0.39
CA LEU A 56 -21.82 26.88 -1.21
C LEU A 56 -20.36 27.00 -0.78
N CYS A 57 -19.84 28.23 -0.60
CA CYS A 57 -18.46 28.45 -0.15
C CYS A 57 -18.25 27.90 1.26
N LEU A 58 -19.21 28.01 2.16
CA LEU A 58 -19.15 27.47 3.50
C LEU A 58 -19.08 25.93 3.49
N LEU A 59 -19.93 25.26 2.72
CA LEU A 59 -19.92 23.79 2.59
C LEU A 59 -18.63 23.28 1.96
N LEU A 60 -18.17 23.88 0.86
CA LEU A 60 -16.92 23.52 0.20
C LEU A 60 -15.71 23.80 1.09
N GLY A 61 -15.71 24.91 1.83
CA GLY A 61 -14.66 25.26 2.76
C GLY A 61 -14.53 24.26 3.91
N LEU A 62 -15.64 23.97 4.57
CA LEU A 62 -15.68 22.99 5.69
C LEU A 62 -15.33 21.58 5.21
N GLY A 63 -15.89 21.18 4.05
CA GLY A 63 -15.57 19.90 3.41
C GLY A 63 -14.09 19.80 3.05
N GLY A 64 -13.51 20.84 2.46
CA GLY A 64 -12.08 20.90 2.11
C GLY A 64 -11.17 20.77 3.32
N VAL A 65 -11.43 21.51 4.39
CA VAL A 65 -10.67 21.40 5.65
C VAL A 65 -10.73 19.98 6.21
N SER A 66 -11.95 19.43 6.31
CA SER A 66 -12.17 18.07 6.83
C SER A 66 -11.43 17.00 6.02
N LEU A 67 -11.55 17.05 4.68
CA LEU A 67 -10.85 16.13 3.78
C LEU A 67 -9.33 16.27 3.88
N GLY A 68 -8.83 17.49 3.96
CA GLY A 68 -7.39 17.75 4.11
C GLY A 68 -6.83 17.16 5.40
N LEU A 69 -7.54 17.34 6.53
CA LEU A 69 -7.15 16.79 7.83
C LEU A 69 -7.20 15.26 7.85
N VAL A 70 -8.26 14.65 7.32
CA VAL A 70 -8.35 13.17 7.21
C VAL A 70 -7.23 12.63 6.34
N ARG A 71 -6.97 13.26 5.17
CA ARG A 71 -5.88 12.85 4.29
C ARG A 71 -4.51 13.00 4.96
N MET A 72 -4.30 14.08 5.73
CA MET A 72 -3.07 14.29 6.48
C MET A 72 -2.81 13.19 7.51
N SER A 73 -3.86 12.72 8.20
CA SER A 73 -3.71 11.64 9.19
C SER A 73 -3.51 10.25 8.55
N THR A 74 -4.12 9.99 7.39
CA THR A 74 -4.13 8.65 6.78
C THR A 74 -3.03 8.42 5.75
N HIS A 75 -2.60 9.45 5.01
CA HIS A 75 -1.68 9.34 3.88
C HIS A 75 -0.32 10.01 4.08
N SER A 76 -0.04 10.52 5.29
CA SER A 76 1.22 11.21 5.59
C SER A 76 2.42 10.28 5.76
N ARG A 77 2.20 8.97 5.87
CA ARG A 77 3.27 8.00 6.12
C ARG A 77 3.44 7.05 4.95
N LYS A 78 4.69 6.81 4.58
CA LYS A 78 5.09 5.82 3.57
C LYS A 78 6.08 4.84 4.16
N LEU A 79 6.01 3.60 3.68
CA LEU A 79 6.97 2.56 4.01
C LEU A 79 8.17 2.69 3.06
N VAL A 80 9.37 2.68 3.62
CA VAL A 80 10.62 2.76 2.87
C VAL A 80 11.59 1.67 3.30
N TYR A 81 12.48 1.28 2.40
CA TYR A 81 13.62 0.46 2.72
C TYR A 81 14.65 1.29 3.48
N ALA A 82 14.98 0.91 4.72
CA ALA A 82 15.77 1.73 5.64
C ALA A 82 17.18 2.07 5.08
N ALA A 83 17.80 1.13 4.34
CA ALA A 83 19.15 1.33 3.82
C ALA A 83 19.25 2.38 2.70
N THR A 84 18.19 2.55 1.88
CA THR A 84 18.24 3.45 0.70
C THR A 84 17.19 4.55 0.74
N GLY A 85 16.25 4.53 1.70
CA GLY A 85 15.11 5.44 1.73
C GLY A 85 14.09 5.20 0.61
N SER A 86 14.28 4.15 -0.20
CA SER A 86 13.46 3.86 -1.36
C SER A 86 12.05 3.42 -0.96
N ARG A 87 11.02 4.00 -1.61
CA ARG A 87 9.61 3.70 -1.32
C ARG A 87 9.29 2.24 -1.63
N LEU A 88 8.63 1.56 -0.71
CA LEU A 88 8.13 0.21 -0.91
C LEU A 88 6.76 0.25 -1.60
N ARG A 89 6.63 -0.58 -2.65
CA ARG A 89 5.39 -0.78 -3.38
C ARG A 89 4.81 -2.13 -3.02
N LYS A 90 3.54 -2.11 -2.67
CA LYS A 90 2.78 -3.30 -2.31
C LYS A 90 2.08 -3.88 -3.54
N ARG A 91 2.12 -5.20 -3.68
CA ARG A 91 1.37 -5.95 -4.69
C ARG A 91 0.71 -7.16 -4.04
N HIS A 92 -0.48 -7.51 -4.52
CA HIS A 92 -1.19 -8.73 -4.18
C HIS A 92 -1.33 -9.55 -5.45
N LEU A 93 -0.92 -10.80 -5.39
CA LEU A 93 -1.06 -11.76 -6.47
C LEU A 93 -1.97 -12.87 -5.95
N TYR A 94 -3.00 -13.22 -6.72
CA TYR A 94 -3.96 -14.24 -6.35
C TYR A 94 -3.81 -15.46 -7.24
N PHE A 95 -3.91 -16.65 -6.66
CA PHE A 95 -3.69 -17.94 -7.31
C PHE A 95 -4.76 -18.94 -6.88
N ARG A 96 -4.92 -20.00 -7.66
CA ARG A 96 -5.80 -21.10 -7.31
C ARG A 96 -5.27 -21.90 -6.11
N LYS A 97 -6.17 -22.57 -5.41
CA LYS A 97 -5.83 -23.40 -4.26
C LYS A 97 -4.86 -24.55 -4.64
N GLU A 98 -5.03 -25.11 -5.83
CA GLU A 98 -4.20 -26.20 -6.36
C GLU A 98 -2.73 -25.81 -6.54
N ASP A 99 -2.47 -24.54 -6.78
CA ASP A 99 -1.11 -23.99 -6.94
C ASP A 99 -0.47 -23.56 -5.62
N SER A 100 -1.13 -23.76 -4.45
CA SER A 100 -0.62 -23.29 -3.14
C SER A 100 0.82 -23.69 -2.88
N ALA A 101 1.14 -24.98 -3.05
CA ALA A 101 2.50 -25.49 -2.84
C ALA A 101 3.54 -24.83 -3.78
N LYS A 102 3.16 -24.55 -5.03
CA LYS A 102 4.03 -23.88 -6.00
C LYS A 102 4.24 -22.41 -5.61
N VAL A 103 3.20 -21.74 -5.14
CA VAL A 103 3.27 -20.34 -4.68
C VAL A 103 4.15 -20.22 -3.44
N VAL A 104 4.08 -21.16 -2.50
CA VAL A 104 4.98 -21.22 -1.34
C VAL A 104 6.43 -21.41 -1.78
N ARG A 105 6.70 -22.37 -2.68
CA ARG A 105 8.05 -22.56 -3.24
C ARG A 105 8.57 -21.34 -3.99
N LEU A 106 7.69 -20.66 -4.72
CA LEU A 106 7.99 -19.39 -5.39
C LEU A 106 8.41 -18.32 -4.38
N SER A 107 7.66 -18.19 -3.29
CA SER A 107 7.98 -17.23 -2.22
C SER A 107 9.31 -17.53 -1.53
N GLU A 108 9.76 -18.78 -1.52
CA GLU A 108 11.04 -19.23 -0.97
C GLU A 108 12.18 -19.31 -2.01
N ARG A 109 11.92 -18.93 -3.26
CA ARG A 109 12.84 -19.08 -4.40
C ARG A 109 13.31 -20.51 -4.66
N LYS A 110 12.54 -21.49 -4.24
CA LYS A 110 12.80 -22.92 -4.47
C LYS A 110 12.06 -23.44 -5.72
N LEU A 111 11.80 -22.58 -6.71
CA LEU A 111 11.21 -23.01 -7.97
C LEU A 111 12.24 -23.84 -8.73
N GLY A 112 11.93 -25.13 -8.92
CA GLY A 112 12.48 -25.90 -10.01
C GLY A 112 11.81 -25.52 -11.33
N ASP A 113 12.29 -26.05 -12.43
CA ASP A 113 11.90 -25.72 -13.82
C ASP A 113 10.40 -26.00 -14.17
N ASP A 114 9.62 -26.51 -13.21
CA ASP A 114 8.22 -26.92 -13.38
C ASP A 114 7.24 -25.79 -13.10
N SER A 115 6.67 -25.30 -14.17
CA SER A 115 5.41 -24.52 -14.29
C SER A 115 5.20 -23.39 -13.27
N THR A 116 5.36 -22.16 -13.75
CA THR A 116 4.94 -20.94 -13.03
C THR A 116 3.45 -21.02 -12.66
N PRO A 117 3.08 -20.70 -11.41
CA PRO A 117 1.68 -20.70 -10.99
C PRO A 117 0.89 -19.66 -11.78
N LYS A 118 -0.34 -20.01 -12.20
CA LYS A 118 -1.21 -19.10 -12.96
C LYS A 118 -1.97 -18.15 -12.05
N LEU A 119 -1.99 -16.88 -12.43
CA LEU A 119 -2.80 -15.88 -11.74
C LEU A 119 -4.28 -16.17 -11.91
N ASP A 120 -5.04 -15.99 -10.82
CA ASP A 120 -6.49 -16.07 -10.81
C ASP A 120 -7.06 -14.99 -9.90
N ALA A 121 -7.79 -14.03 -10.47
CA ALA A 121 -8.35 -12.90 -9.72
C ALA A 121 -9.27 -13.33 -8.55
N ASN A 122 -9.90 -14.51 -8.66
CA ASN A 122 -10.78 -15.10 -7.65
C ASN A 122 -10.07 -16.18 -6.82
N GLY A 123 -8.75 -16.23 -6.88
CA GLY A 123 -7.95 -17.26 -6.21
C GLY A 123 -8.02 -17.15 -4.69
N THR A 124 -7.99 -18.31 -4.05
CA THR A 124 -8.02 -18.44 -2.58
C THR A 124 -6.63 -18.43 -1.95
N VAL A 125 -5.57 -18.41 -2.75
CA VAL A 125 -4.19 -18.24 -2.32
C VAL A 125 -3.72 -16.85 -2.72
N ARG A 126 -3.24 -16.06 -1.76
CA ARG A 126 -2.75 -14.71 -1.98
C ARG A 126 -1.29 -14.61 -1.60
N MET A 127 -0.44 -14.19 -2.52
CA MET A 127 0.95 -13.82 -2.24
C MET A 127 1.05 -12.30 -2.15
N ASP A 128 1.38 -11.82 -0.98
CA ASP A 128 1.69 -10.41 -0.74
C ASP A 128 3.16 -10.18 -1.04
N VAL A 129 3.46 -9.17 -1.85
CA VAL A 129 4.80 -8.80 -2.25
C VAL A 129 5.03 -7.33 -1.97
N LEU A 130 6.14 -7.01 -1.30
CA LEU A 130 6.65 -5.67 -1.11
C LEU A 130 7.97 -5.54 -1.87
N CYS A 131 8.08 -4.60 -2.80
CA CYS A 131 9.32 -4.32 -3.51
C CYS A 131 9.68 -2.85 -3.38
N SER A 132 10.96 -2.57 -3.16
CA SER A 132 11.47 -1.21 -3.22
C SER A 132 11.54 -0.70 -4.67
N ALA A 133 11.39 0.61 -4.85
CA ALA A 133 11.42 1.20 -6.19
C ALA A 133 12.78 1.08 -6.87
N ASP A 134 13.87 0.99 -6.09
CA ASP A 134 15.24 0.77 -6.54
C ASP A 134 15.59 -0.71 -6.78
N GLY A 135 14.66 -1.63 -6.47
CA GLY A 135 14.85 -3.06 -6.64
C GLY A 135 15.81 -3.72 -5.66
N ARG A 136 16.27 -3.01 -4.62
CA ARG A 136 17.23 -3.54 -3.64
C ARG A 136 16.60 -4.25 -2.45
N PHE A 137 15.28 -4.16 -2.32
CA PHE A 137 14.55 -4.83 -1.27
C PHE A 137 13.30 -5.49 -1.83
N ALA A 138 13.06 -6.74 -1.45
CA ALA A 138 11.79 -7.40 -1.68
C ALA A 138 11.44 -8.24 -0.44
N ALA A 139 10.16 -8.29 -0.11
CA ALA A 139 9.64 -9.18 0.92
C ALA A 139 8.35 -9.82 0.43
N THR A 140 8.13 -11.06 0.82
CA THR A 140 6.94 -11.81 0.42
C THR A 140 6.43 -12.68 1.55
N GLN A 141 5.12 -12.92 1.52
CA GLN A 141 4.42 -13.86 2.40
C GLN A 141 3.20 -14.40 1.68
N VAL A 142 2.93 -15.68 1.84
CA VAL A 142 1.78 -16.37 1.27
C VAL A 142 0.67 -16.47 2.30
N PHE A 143 -0.56 -16.26 1.86
CA PHE A 143 -1.76 -16.37 2.68
C PHE A 143 -2.75 -17.29 1.97
N VAL A 144 -3.41 -18.14 2.73
CA VAL A 144 -4.49 -19.01 2.25
C VAL A 144 -5.80 -18.55 2.88
N TYR A 145 -6.86 -18.52 2.06
CA TYR A 145 -8.19 -18.19 2.52
C TYR A 145 -8.82 -19.39 3.24
N SER A 146 -9.04 -19.23 4.54
CA SER A 146 -9.71 -20.22 5.38
C SER A 146 -10.56 -19.52 6.44
N GLU A 147 -11.69 -20.10 6.80
CA GLU A 147 -12.59 -19.57 7.84
C GLU A 147 -12.91 -18.07 7.66
N CYS A 148 -13.29 -17.67 6.44
CA CYS A 148 -13.66 -16.29 6.08
C CYS A 148 -12.54 -15.25 6.22
N ALA A 149 -11.25 -15.67 6.31
CA ALA A 149 -10.11 -14.76 6.38
C ALA A 149 -8.87 -15.33 5.68
N PHE A 150 -7.96 -14.45 5.25
CA PHE A 150 -6.65 -14.84 4.78
C PHE A 150 -5.71 -15.05 5.98
N ARG A 151 -5.18 -16.27 6.14
CA ARG A 151 -4.21 -16.64 7.17
C ARG A 151 -2.83 -16.88 6.54
N PRO A 152 -1.72 -16.51 7.22
CA PRO A 152 -0.39 -16.77 6.72
C PRO A 152 -0.14 -18.28 6.65
N GLU A 153 0.37 -18.73 5.51
CA GLU A 153 0.75 -20.13 5.25
C GLU A 153 2.23 -20.37 5.52
N ASN A 154 3.05 -19.31 5.34
CA ASN A 154 4.48 -19.38 5.56
C ASN A 154 4.99 -18.12 6.28
N ASP A 155 6.27 -18.17 6.67
CA ASP A 155 6.99 -17.04 7.26
C ASP A 155 7.27 -15.94 6.22
N ILE A 156 7.66 -14.76 6.71
CA ILE A 156 8.06 -13.66 5.86
C ILE A 156 9.45 -13.95 5.30
N HIS A 157 9.56 -14.00 3.97
CA HIS A 157 10.83 -14.09 3.28
C HIS A 157 11.28 -12.71 2.83
N VAL A 158 12.50 -12.34 3.21
CA VAL A 158 13.11 -11.03 2.89
C VAL A 158 14.31 -11.25 1.99
N TYR A 159 14.34 -10.54 0.88
CA TYR A 159 15.40 -10.53 -0.11
C TYR A 159 16.04 -9.15 -0.19
N VAL A 160 17.35 -9.10 -0.31
CA VAL A 160 18.10 -7.84 -0.40
C VAL A 160 19.03 -7.85 -1.61
N ASP A 161 19.31 -6.66 -2.14
CA ASP A 161 20.23 -6.42 -3.25
C ASP A 161 19.97 -7.31 -4.49
N ASP A 162 20.92 -8.11 -4.92
CA ASP A 162 20.80 -8.94 -6.12
C ASP A 162 19.72 -10.02 -6.01
N GLU A 163 19.48 -10.53 -4.81
CA GLU A 163 18.39 -11.47 -4.59
C GLU A 163 17.03 -10.81 -4.74
N ALA A 164 16.88 -9.57 -4.26
CA ALA A 164 15.66 -8.80 -4.43
C ALA A 164 15.38 -8.52 -5.91
N ARG A 165 16.41 -8.16 -6.69
CA ARG A 165 16.29 -7.94 -8.14
C ARG A 165 15.84 -9.20 -8.88
N LYS A 166 16.45 -10.35 -8.58
CA LYS A 166 16.09 -11.64 -9.17
C LYS A 166 14.64 -12.01 -8.82
N PHE A 167 14.24 -11.85 -7.56
CA PHE A 167 12.86 -12.09 -7.12
C PHE A 167 11.86 -11.15 -7.81
N ALA A 168 12.17 -9.86 -7.89
CA ALA A 168 11.31 -8.88 -8.55
C ALA A 168 11.13 -9.19 -10.05
N ALA A 169 12.18 -9.68 -10.72
CA ALA A 169 12.10 -10.13 -12.11
C ALA A 169 11.14 -11.32 -12.28
N ILE A 170 11.23 -12.33 -11.42
CA ILE A 170 10.33 -13.48 -11.41
C ILE A 170 8.87 -13.03 -11.24
N VAL A 171 8.61 -12.17 -10.24
CA VAL A 171 7.26 -11.64 -9.97
C VAL A 171 6.72 -10.81 -11.14
N LYS A 172 7.59 -10.13 -11.88
CA LYS A 172 7.20 -9.38 -13.09
C LYS A 172 6.77 -10.31 -14.23
N HIS A 173 7.47 -11.43 -14.42
CA HIS A 173 7.16 -12.43 -15.45
C HIS A 173 5.83 -13.15 -15.21
N ILE A 174 5.46 -13.37 -13.94
CA ILE A 174 4.16 -14.00 -13.59
C ILE A 174 2.98 -13.12 -14.03
N LYS A 175 3.18 -11.83 -14.21
CA LYS A 175 2.13 -10.85 -14.53
C LYS A 175 1.93 -10.65 -16.04
N GLY A 176 2.84 -11.13 -16.86
CA GLY A 176 2.72 -11.12 -18.34
C GLY A 176 2.01 -12.32 -18.84
#